data_10e99a0e9a963e246b06aaa40826a1a7
#
_entry.id   10e99a0e9a963e246b06aaa40826a1a7
#
_cell.length_a   1.000
_cell.length_b   1.000
_cell.length_c   1.000
_cell.angle_alpha   90.00
_cell.angle_beta   90.00
_cell.angle_gamma   90.00
#
_symmetry.space_group_name_H-M   'P 1'
#
loop_
_entity.id
_entity.type
_entity.pdbx_description
1 polymer ?
#
loop_
_entity_poly.entity_id
_entity_poly.type
_entity_poly.pdbx_seq_one_letter_code
_entity_poly.pdbx_strand_id
1 'polypeptide(L)'
;ADGRIKIAAELGMPLTAEQAANAEFYRPDADAPEMAYLHARRAGNGGWVPNRQVDCANLEVPALAAFAEFLSGSGKREVSTTMVMVRLLSSMLRMPELGSYVVPIVPDEARTFGMDGLFKVAGIYSHDGQKYRPVDADSLLPYREASDGQILQEGICEVGAMASFMAAGSAYAVHGLPMIPFYIFYSMFGMQRVGDMVWGCGDMMCKGFLLGGTAGRTTLNGEGLQHQDGHSHVLASTVPSMLSYDPAFGYELAIIVREGMRRMYVEQEDIFYYLTLYNENYLMPDMARVIEQGGISQDRLVQGVLDGGYCFDAASSNADIHLLASGSMLQQAILAKSELQLLGYAVDIWSMTSFVELQRDALAVAAANRQNPEAPVRTSKLSQMFGDATGAVIAVTDYMASLAQGIAAWMPEGYEVLGTDGFGLSESRPALRAHFEVDAAAIVRAALANLYRQGIIDQEKLHAHRR
;
A
#
# COMPACT_ATOMS: atom_id res chain seq x y z
N ALA A 1 -33.41 5.94 -39.59
CA ALA A 1 -33.94 7.26 -39.97
C ALA A 1 -35.38 7.44 -39.47
N ASP A 2 -36.35 6.62 -39.89
CA ASP A 2 -37.77 6.79 -39.60
C ASP A 2 -38.12 6.84 -38.11
N GLY A 3 -37.50 6.01 -37.27
CA GLY A 3 -37.68 6.05 -35.83
C GLY A 3 -37.24 7.37 -35.19
N ARG A 4 -36.16 7.97 -35.65
CA ARG A 4 -35.67 9.27 -35.15
C ARG A 4 -36.60 10.42 -35.54
N ILE A 5 -37.09 10.41 -36.77
CA ILE A 5 -38.05 11.39 -37.25
C ILE A 5 -39.34 11.33 -36.40
N LYS A 6 -39.84 10.14 -36.14
CA LYS A 6 -41.03 9.90 -35.32
C LYS A 6 -40.84 10.41 -33.90
N ILE A 7 -39.73 10.07 -33.24
CA ILE A 7 -39.37 10.49 -31.88
C ILE A 7 -39.25 12.03 -31.79
N ALA A 8 -38.55 12.66 -32.75
CA ALA A 8 -38.42 14.10 -32.79
C ALA A 8 -39.77 14.82 -32.89
N ALA A 9 -40.68 14.29 -33.73
CA ALA A 9 -42.01 14.81 -33.85
C ALA A 9 -42.86 14.59 -32.60
N GLU A 10 -42.82 13.41 -31.98
CA GLU A 10 -43.53 13.10 -30.73
C GLU A 10 -43.08 13.97 -29.55
N LEU A 11 -41.77 14.29 -29.48
CA LEU A 11 -41.19 15.15 -28.46
C LEU A 11 -41.32 16.65 -28.79
N GLY A 12 -41.90 17.00 -29.95
CA GLY A 12 -42.07 18.42 -30.37
C GLY A 12 -40.72 19.12 -30.61
N MET A 13 -39.68 18.40 -30.97
CA MET A 13 -38.35 18.98 -31.24
C MET A 13 -38.41 19.82 -32.52
N PRO A 14 -37.84 21.04 -32.54
CA PRO A 14 -37.83 21.92 -33.73
C PRO A 14 -36.75 21.51 -34.72
N LEU A 15 -36.82 20.27 -35.16
CA LEU A 15 -35.94 19.68 -36.16
C LEU A 15 -36.72 19.33 -37.42
N THR A 16 -36.17 19.62 -38.59
CA THR A 16 -36.70 19.07 -39.85
C THR A 16 -36.60 17.55 -39.86
N ALA A 17 -37.40 16.92 -40.71
CA ALA A 17 -37.30 15.46 -40.90
C ALA A 17 -35.91 14.99 -41.32
N GLU A 18 -35.22 15.76 -42.13
CA GLU A 18 -33.85 15.52 -42.62
C GLU A 18 -32.84 15.64 -41.45
N GLN A 19 -32.93 16.70 -40.67
CA GLN A 19 -32.10 16.92 -39.49
C GLN A 19 -32.28 15.78 -38.45
N ALA A 20 -33.52 15.42 -38.20
CA ALA A 20 -33.84 14.31 -37.30
C ALA A 20 -33.33 12.98 -37.85
N ALA A 21 -33.47 12.74 -39.16
CA ALA A 21 -32.93 11.53 -39.81
C ALA A 21 -31.41 11.43 -39.70
N ASN A 22 -30.69 12.55 -39.77
CA ASN A 22 -29.26 12.67 -39.67
C ASN A 22 -28.74 12.72 -38.21
N ALA A 23 -29.65 12.77 -37.24
CA ALA A 23 -29.34 12.94 -35.83
C ALA A 23 -28.49 14.22 -35.57
N GLU A 24 -28.87 15.32 -36.21
CA GLU A 24 -28.24 16.60 -35.98
C GLU A 24 -28.39 17.04 -34.52
N PHE A 25 -27.39 17.71 -34.01
CA PHE A 25 -27.35 18.17 -32.62
C PHE A 25 -28.30 19.36 -32.45
N TYR A 26 -29.28 19.22 -31.58
CA TYR A 26 -30.19 20.32 -31.21
C TYR A 26 -29.81 20.88 -29.83
N ARG A 27 -29.65 22.17 -29.76
CA ARG A 27 -29.51 22.93 -28.51
C ARG A 27 -30.56 24.03 -28.50
N PRO A 28 -31.45 24.07 -27.47
CA PRO A 28 -32.38 25.16 -27.30
C PRO A 28 -31.70 26.52 -27.15
N ASP A 29 -32.36 27.60 -27.55
CA ASP A 29 -31.87 28.95 -27.32
C ASP A 29 -31.75 29.24 -25.81
N ALA A 30 -30.81 30.10 -25.43
CA ALA A 30 -30.50 30.35 -24.03
C ALA A 30 -31.68 30.90 -23.21
N ASP A 31 -32.62 31.58 -23.88
CA ASP A 31 -33.84 32.15 -23.31
C ASP A 31 -35.09 31.25 -23.49
N ALA A 32 -34.92 30.06 -24.07
CA ALA A 32 -36.00 29.08 -24.19
C ALA A 32 -36.54 28.66 -22.82
N PRO A 33 -37.86 28.42 -22.69
CA PRO A 33 -38.49 28.06 -21.41
C PRO A 33 -37.85 26.83 -20.73
N GLU A 34 -37.48 25.82 -21.52
CA GLU A 34 -36.80 24.61 -21.03
C GLU A 34 -35.40 24.91 -20.47
N MET A 35 -34.67 25.87 -21.07
CA MET A 35 -33.37 26.30 -20.56
C MET A 35 -33.53 27.14 -19.28
N ALA A 36 -34.50 28.02 -19.21
CA ALA A 36 -34.82 28.76 -18.00
C ALA A 36 -35.19 27.81 -16.84
N TYR A 37 -36.00 26.77 -17.11
CA TYR A 37 -36.36 25.76 -16.14
C TYR A 37 -35.09 24.96 -15.68
N LEU A 38 -34.27 24.50 -16.62
CA LEU A 38 -33.04 23.78 -16.32
C LEU A 38 -32.12 24.62 -15.42
N HIS A 39 -31.88 25.88 -15.78
CA HIS A 39 -31.01 26.78 -15.02
C HIS A 39 -31.54 27.05 -13.61
N ALA A 40 -32.86 27.28 -13.47
CA ALA A 40 -33.49 27.49 -12.16
C ALA A 40 -33.31 26.24 -11.25
N ARG A 41 -33.52 25.03 -11.79
CA ARG A 41 -33.33 23.79 -11.03
C ARG A 41 -31.86 23.57 -10.65
N ARG A 42 -30.93 23.82 -11.57
CA ARG A 42 -29.50 23.72 -11.29
C ARG A 42 -29.03 24.72 -10.23
N ALA A 43 -29.51 25.97 -10.32
CA ALA A 43 -29.20 26.98 -9.31
C ALA A 43 -29.72 26.59 -7.92
N GLY A 44 -30.96 26.04 -7.85
CA GLY A 44 -31.56 25.57 -6.60
C GLY A 44 -30.82 24.38 -5.98
N ASN A 45 -30.04 23.60 -6.78
CA ASN A 45 -29.23 22.51 -6.35
C ASN A 45 -27.76 22.90 -6.15
N GLY A 46 -27.42 24.17 -6.06
CA GLY A 46 -26.05 24.64 -5.85
C GLY A 46 -25.19 24.75 -7.12
N GLY A 47 -25.79 24.66 -8.31
CA GLY A 47 -25.10 24.84 -9.60
C GLY A 47 -25.01 23.58 -10.45
N TRP A 48 -24.04 23.56 -11.37
CA TRP A 48 -23.80 22.43 -12.27
C TRP A 48 -23.00 21.34 -11.57
N VAL A 49 -23.43 20.09 -11.70
CA VAL A 49 -22.76 18.93 -11.11
C VAL A 49 -21.97 18.20 -12.21
N PRO A 50 -20.74 17.74 -11.92
CA PRO A 50 -19.95 17.99 -10.71
C PRO A 50 -19.23 19.35 -10.81
N ASN A 51 -19.46 20.22 -9.85
CA ASN A 51 -18.63 21.40 -9.68
C ASN A 51 -17.48 21.02 -8.72
N ARG A 52 -16.46 20.37 -9.25
CA ARG A 52 -15.26 20.02 -8.47
C ARG A 52 -14.43 21.28 -8.27
N GLN A 53 -14.68 22.00 -7.18
CA GLN A 53 -13.80 23.04 -6.70
C GLN A 53 -13.03 22.48 -5.51
N VAL A 54 -11.72 22.44 -5.62
CA VAL A 54 -10.85 22.12 -4.47
C VAL A 54 -10.66 23.42 -3.69
N ASP A 55 -11.66 23.79 -2.91
CA ASP A 55 -11.57 24.87 -1.91
C ASP A 55 -11.42 24.24 -0.52
N CYS A 56 -10.32 23.53 -0.35
CA CYS A 56 -9.98 22.82 0.88
C CYS A 56 -8.66 23.37 1.41
N ALA A 57 -8.65 23.76 2.68
CA ALA A 57 -7.44 24.18 3.35
C ALA A 57 -6.43 23.02 3.41
N ASN A 58 -5.15 23.32 3.22
CA ASN A 58 -4.10 22.34 3.40
C ASN A 58 -4.07 21.84 4.84
N LEU A 59 -3.84 20.54 5.00
CA LEU A 59 -3.70 19.91 6.29
C LEU A 59 -2.35 20.28 6.93
N GLU A 60 -2.32 20.54 8.23
CA GLU A 60 -1.07 20.66 8.99
C GLU A 60 -0.53 19.25 9.30
N VAL A 61 0.39 18.78 8.47
CA VAL A 61 1.00 17.45 8.65
C VAL A 61 2.16 17.55 9.62
N PRO A 62 2.15 16.79 10.75
CA PRO A 62 3.20 16.83 11.74
C PRO A 62 4.58 16.44 11.19
N ALA A 63 5.63 17.00 11.77
CA ALA A 63 7.00 16.58 11.48
C ALA A 63 7.22 15.12 11.90
N LEU A 64 8.19 14.43 11.27
CA LEU A 64 8.47 13.02 11.56
C LEU A 64 8.79 12.79 13.06
N ALA A 65 9.36 13.78 13.74
CA ALA A 65 9.63 13.73 15.18
C ALA A 65 8.37 13.54 16.06
N ALA A 66 7.18 13.93 15.58
CA ALA A 66 5.93 13.67 16.30
C ALA A 66 5.60 12.16 16.38
N PHE A 67 6.23 11.35 15.54
CA PHE A 67 6.10 9.90 15.49
C PHE A 67 7.30 9.17 16.12
N ALA A 68 8.07 9.83 17.01
CA ALA A 68 9.31 9.32 17.60
C ALA A 68 9.16 7.94 18.27
N GLU A 69 7.98 7.62 18.84
CA GLU A 69 7.73 6.30 19.43
C GLU A 69 7.84 5.14 18.44
N PHE A 70 7.58 5.39 17.14
CA PHE A 70 7.69 4.39 16.08
C PHE A 70 9.09 4.33 15.47
N LEU A 71 9.89 5.37 15.68
CA LEU A 71 11.26 5.46 15.19
C LEU A 71 12.26 4.77 16.14
N SER A 72 11.97 4.73 17.45
CA SER A 72 12.85 4.19 18.49
C SER A 72 12.76 2.66 18.67
N GLY A 73 12.01 1.97 17.81
CA GLY A 73 11.83 0.52 17.86
C GLY A 73 10.97 0.03 19.02
N SER A 74 10.93 -1.29 19.22
CA SER A 74 10.08 -1.92 20.25
C SER A 74 10.85 -2.40 21.50
N GLY A 75 12.14 -2.13 21.57
CA GLY A 75 13.02 -2.60 22.65
C GLY A 75 13.09 -4.13 22.69
N LYS A 76 12.61 -4.73 23.78
CA LYS A 76 12.57 -6.20 23.95
C LYS A 76 11.21 -6.81 23.60
N ARG A 77 10.22 -6.00 23.24
CA ARG A 77 8.87 -6.46 22.96
C ARG A 77 8.71 -6.74 21.47
N GLU A 78 8.31 -7.94 21.14
CA GLU A 78 7.89 -8.29 19.79
C GLU A 78 6.49 -7.71 19.52
N VAL A 79 6.31 -7.09 18.38
CA VAL A 79 5.05 -6.50 17.92
C VAL A 79 4.88 -6.75 16.42
N SER A 80 3.64 -6.76 15.97
CA SER A 80 3.31 -6.88 14.54
C SER A 80 3.15 -5.51 13.88
N THR A 81 3.31 -5.43 12.56
CA THR A 81 3.05 -4.18 11.82
C THR A 81 1.59 -3.76 11.90
N THR A 82 0.64 -4.71 12.02
CA THR A 82 -0.77 -4.41 12.32
C THR A 82 -0.91 -3.64 13.62
N MET A 83 -0.29 -4.11 14.71
CA MET A 83 -0.34 -3.41 16.01
C MET A 83 0.38 -2.06 15.99
N VAL A 84 1.46 -1.93 15.21
CA VAL A 84 2.11 -0.63 15.00
C VAL A 84 1.16 0.34 14.31
N MET A 85 0.45 -0.08 13.26
CA MET A 85 -0.51 0.76 12.55
C MET A 85 -1.67 1.18 13.47
N VAL A 86 -2.22 0.28 14.27
CA VAL A 86 -3.29 0.61 15.25
C VAL A 86 -2.80 1.66 16.26
N ARG A 87 -1.57 1.54 16.74
CA ARG A 87 -0.97 2.55 17.63
C ARG A 87 -0.74 3.89 16.92
N LEU A 88 -0.31 3.84 15.64
CA LEU A 88 -0.15 5.04 14.81
C LEU A 88 -1.50 5.75 14.62
N LEU A 89 -2.55 5.03 14.28
CA LEU A 89 -3.92 5.57 14.21
C LEU A 89 -4.35 6.16 15.56
N SER A 90 -4.12 5.46 16.66
CA SER A 90 -4.43 5.96 18.01
C SER A 90 -3.66 7.22 18.38
N SER A 91 -2.43 7.35 17.91
CA SER A 91 -1.62 8.57 18.09
C SER A 91 -2.18 9.72 17.29
N MET A 92 -2.46 9.52 16.00
CA MET A 92 -3.02 10.54 15.11
C MET A 92 -4.41 11.03 15.57
N LEU A 93 -5.29 10.12 16.01
CA LEU A 93 -6.62 10.47 16.55
C LEU A 93 -6.57 11.41 17.77
N ARG A 94 -5.44 11.44 18.48
CA ARG A 94 -5.23 12.33 19.64
C ARG A 94 -4.54 13.64 19.30
N MET A 95 -4.03 13.81 18.08
CA MET A 95 -3.39 15.04 17.64
C MET A 95 -4.47 16.09 17.34
N PRO A 96 -4.41 17.29 17.95
CA PRO A 96 -5.45 18.32 17.77
C PRO A 96 -5.61 18.74 16.30
N GLU A 97 -4.51 18.77 15.55
CA GLU A 97 -4.46 19.20 14.14
C GLU A 97 -4.95 18.13 13.15
N LEU A 98 -4.93 16.85 13.53
CA LEU A 98 -5.27 15.72 12.65
C LEU A 98 -6.50 14.94 13.11
N GLY A 99 -6.70 14.79 14.41
CA GLY A 99 -7.57 13.77 14.97
C GLY A 99 -9.00 13.82 14.47
N SER A 100 -9.54 15.02 14.22
CA SER A 100 -10.89 15.19 13.69
C SER A 100 -11.07 14.78 12.22
N TYR A 101 -9.98 14.65 11.48
CA TYR A 101 -9.99 14.26 10.06
C TYR A 101 -9.70 12.78 9.83
N VAL A 102 -9.16 12.07 10.82
CA VAL A 102 -8.82 10.65 10.71
C VAL A 102 -10.08 9.80 10.77
N VAL A 103 -10.33 9.00 9.75
CA VAL A 103 -11.52 8.14 9.62
C VAL A 103 -11.09 6.68 9.46
N PRO A 104 -10.98 5.91 10.56
CA PRO A 104 -10.79 4.47 10.47
C PRO A 104 -12.06 3.79 9.93
N ILE A 105 -11.90 2.92 8.94
CA ILE A 105 -13.01 2.18 8.29
C ILE A 105 -12.70 0.69 8.39
N VAL A 106 -13.68 -0.10 8.82
CA VAL A 106 -13.51 -1.53 9.06
C VAL A 106 -14.76 -2.32 8.68
N PRO A 107 -14.63 -3.52 8.05
CA PRO A 107 -15.78 -4.36 7.71
C PRO A 107 -16.14 -5.32 8.87
N ASP A 108 -16.46 -4.79 10.06
CA ASP A 108 -16.89 -5.55 11.24
C ASP A 108 -15.87 -6.55 11.84
N GLU A 109 -14.59 -6.34 11.61
CA GLU A 109 -13.51 -7.22 12.10
C GLU A 109 -12.48 -6.45 12.95
N ALA A 110 -12.92 -5.38 13.63
CA ALA A 110 -12.03 -4.48 14.38
C ALA A 110 -11.15 -5.23 15.39
N ARG A 111 -11.67 -6.25 16.09
CA ARG A 111 -10.91 -7.03 17.06
C ARG A 111 -9.84 -7.90 16.41
N THR A 112 -10.12 -8.49 15.26
CA THR A 112 -9.14 -9.29 14.50
C THR A 112 -7.92 -8.47 14.11
N PHE A 113 -8.13 -7.17 13.80
CA PHE A 113 -7.07 -6.25 13.51
C PHE A 113 -6.49 -5.53 14.75
N GLY A 114 -6.93 -5.89 15.98
CA GLY A 114 -6.47 -5.27 17.22
C GLY A 114 -6.94 -3.81 17.39
N MET A 115 -7.98 -3.38 16.66
CA MET A 115 -8.51 -2.01 16.69
C MET A 115 -9.45 -1.73 17.86
N ASP A 116 -9.76 -2.72 18.69
CA ASP A 116 -10.61 -2.57 19.88
C ASP A 116 -10.11 -1.52 20.87
N GLY A 117 -8.79 -1.28 20.91
CA GLY A 117 -8.20 -0.15 21.63
C GLY A 117 -8.68 1.23 21.17
N LEU A 118 -9.12 1.36 19.93
CA LEU A 118 -9.63 2.61 19.36
C LEU A 118 -11.07 2.91 19.80
N PHE A 119 -11.86 1.93 20.27
CA PHE A 119 -13.25 2.14 20.70
C PHE A 119 -13.37 3.21 21.80
N LYS A 120 -12.38 3.29 22.71
CA LYS A 120 -12.35 4.33 23.75
C LYS A 120 -11.90 5.69 23.24
N VAL A 121 -11.09 5.72 22.19
CA VAL A 121 -10.49 6.96 21.66
C VAL A 121 -11.44 7.64 20.68
N ALA A 122 -12.01 6.87 19.75
CA ALA A 122 -12.79 7.39 18.64
C ALA A 122 -14.27 6.95 18.67
N GLY A 123 -14.58 5.77 19.23
CA GLY A 123 -15.92 5.19 19.17
C GLY A 123 -16.32 4.76 17.75
N ILE A 124 -17.26 3.82 17.67
CA ILE A 124 -17.88 3.42 16.40
C ILE A 124 -19.04 4.37 16.14
N TYR A 125 -19.12 4.93 14.94
CA TYR A 125 -20.20 5.83 14.58
C TYR A 125 -21.54 5.10 14.55
N SER A 126 -22.52 5.66 15.26
CA SER A 126 -23.92 5.23 15.22
C SER A 126 -24.80 6.47 15.34
N HIS A 127 -25.63 6.73 14.33
CA HIS A 127 -26.50 7.93 14.28
C HIS A 127 -27.29 8.14 15.57
N ASP A 128 -27.80 7.08 16.13
CA ASP A 128 -28.64 7.10 17.33
C ASP A 128 -27.87 6.88 18.64
N GLY A 129 -26.57 6.70 18.59
CA GLY A 129 -25.74 6.23 19.70
C GLY A 129 -26.05 4.79 20.10
N GLN A 130 -25.40 4.32 21.18
CA GLN A 130 -25.56 2.94 21.65
C GLN A 130 -26.81 2.78 22.51
N LYS A 131 -27.82 2.06 22.01
CA LYS A 131 -29.11 1.85 22.67
C LYS A 131 -29.22 0.52 23.43
N TYR A 132 -28.15 -0.26 23.50
CA TYR A 132 -28.11 -1.57 24.14
C TYR A 132 -26.82 -1.72 24.99
N ARG A 133 -26.83 -2.66 25.91
CA ARG A 133 -25.61 -3.06 26.58
C ARG A 133 -24.90 -4.11 25.74
N PRO A 134 -23.65 -3.87 25.29
CA PRO A 134 -22.94 -4.84 24.50
C PRO A 134 -22.65 -6.12 25.30
N VAL A 135 -22.54 -7.25 24.58
CA VAL A 135 -22.30 -8.57 25.23
C VAL A 135 -20.99 -8.58 26.02
N ASP A 136 -20.01 -7.81 25.56
CA ASP A 136 -18.68 -7.66 26.13
C ASP A 136 -18.54 -6.44 27.07
N ALA A 137 -19.65 -5.90 27.60
CA ALA A 137 -19.66 -4.69 28.44
C ALA A 137 -18.73 -4.78 29.67
N ASP A 138 -18.46 -5.99 30.15
CA ASP A 138 -17.60 -6.24 31.31
C ASP A 138 -16.14 -6.51 30.91
N SER A 139 -15.80 -6.45 29.62
CA SER A 139 -14.42 -6.60 29.13
C SER A 139 -13.61 -5.33 29.38
N LEU A 140 -12.28 -5.44 29.31
CA LEU A 140 -11.36 -4.30 29.43
C LEU A 140 -11.56 -3.24 28.31
N LEU A 141 -11.90 -3.69 27.12
CA LEU A 141 -12.13 -2.88 25.91
C LEU A 141 -13.49 -3.25 25.31
N PRO A 142 -14.61 -2.80 25.93
CA PRO A 142 -15.95 -3.13 25.43
C PRO A 142 -16.23 -2.43 24.10
N TYR A 143 -17.07 -3.06 23.30
CA TYR A 143 -17.64 -2.47 22.11
C TYR A 143 -18.38 -1.17 22.46
N ARG A 144 -18.11 -0.09 21.71
CA ARG A 144 -18.68 1.22 22.00
C ARG A 144 -19.11 1.93 20.73
N GLU A 145 -20.41 2.19 20.64
CA GLU A 145 -21.00 3.09 19.65
C GLU A 145 -21.24 4.49 20.22
N ALA A 146 -21.14 5.51 19.38
CA ALA A 146 -21.41 6.91 19.74
C ALA A 146 -21.89 7.70 18.52
N SER A 147 -22.74 8.70 18.76
CA SER A 147 -23.24 9.58 17.68
C SER A 147 -22.15 10.50 17.11
N ASP A 148 -21.06 10.70 17.85
CA ASP A 148 -19.86 11.42 17.46
C ASP A 148 -18.67 10.47 17.17
N GLY A 149 -18.94 9.17 16.99
CA GLY A 149 -17.92 8.17 16.69
C GLY A 149 -17.25 8.44 15.34
N GLN A 150 -15.95 8.12 15.23
CA GLN A 150 -15.14 8.31 14.01
C GLN A 150 -14.83 7.01 13.28
N ILE A 151 -15.01 5.84 13.93
CA ILE A 151 -14.80 4.55 13.28
C ILE A 151 -16.06 4.20 12.50
N LEU A 152 -15.92 4.02 11.18
CA LEU A 152 -17.01 3.52 10.34
C LEU A 152 -16.94 2.00 10.28
N GLN A 153 -17.96 1.34 10.78
CA GLN A 153 -18.09 -0.12 10.77
C GLN A 153 -19.27 -0.51 9.91
N GLU A 154 -18.99 -1.12 8.75
CA GLU A 154 -19.97 -1.36 7.69
C GLU A 154 -20.58 -2.77 7.71
N GLY A 155 -20.32 -3.55 8.75
CA GLY A 155 -20.60 -4.99 8.75
C GLY A 155 -19.62 -5.76 7.85
N ILE A 156 -19.80 -7.07 7.68
CA ILE A 156 -18.95 -7.88 6.80
C ILE A 156 -19.32 -7.59 5.34
N CYS A 157 -18.96 -6.39 4.90
CA CYS A 157 -19.27 -5.86 3.56
C CYS A 157 -18.15 -4.95 3.06
N GLU A 158 -17.18 -5.51 2.33
CA GLU A 158 -16.06 -4.75 1.79
C GLU A 158 -16.51 -3.68 0.79
N VAL A 159 -17.59 -3.93 0.05
CA VAL A 159 -18.16 -2.95 -0.90
C VAL A 159 -18.71 -1.73 -0.17
N GLY A 160 -19.44 -1.92 0.94
CA GLY A 160 -19.94 -0.82 1.79
C GLY A 160 -18.79 -0.02 2.40
N ALA A 161 -17.80 -0.71 2.98
CA ALA A 161 -16.62 -0.07 3.55
C ALA A 161 -15.81 0.71 2.49
N MET A 162 -15.69 0.17 1.27
CA MET A 162 -15.03 0.88 0.17
C MET A 162 -15.83 2.09 -0.30
N ALA A 163 -17.17 2.04 -0.29
CA ALA A 163 -18.01 3.20 -0.60
C ALA A 163 -17.80 4.32 0.44
N SER A 164 -17.69 3.98 1.73
CA SER A 164 -17.35 4.92 2.80
C SER A 164 -15.94 5.51 2.62
N PHE A 165 -14.97 4.69 2.19
CA PHE A 165 -13.63 5.17 1.83
C PHE A 165 -13.68 6.18 0.68
N MET A 166 -14.43 5.88 -0.38
CA MET A 166 -14.60 6.78 -1.54
C MET A 166 -15.25 8.11 -1.12
N ALA A 167 -16.28 8.05 -0.28
CA ALA A 167 -16.96 9.24 0.23
C ALA A 167 -16.02 10.13 1.07
N ALA A 168 -15.30 9.54 2.03
CA ALA A 168 -14.33 10.26 2.85
C ALA A 168 -13.13 10.74 2.02
N GLY A 169 -12.58 9.90 1.13
CA GLY A 169 -11.43 10.23 0.28
C GLY A 169 -11.69 11.32 -0.75
N SER A 170 -12.96 11.56 -1.13
CA SER A 170 -13.37 12.66 -2.03
C SER A 170 -13.93 13.90 -1.29
N ALA A 171 -14.04 13.84 0.04
CA ALA A 171 -14.66 14.92 0.84
C ALA A 171 -13.92 16.26 0.72
N TYR A 172 -12.63 16.26 0.46
CA TYR A 172 -11.84 17.47 0.23
C TYR A 172 -12.36 18.27 -0.99
N ALA A 173 -12.79 17.58 -2.04
CA ALA A 173 -13.30 18.20 -3.27
C ALA A 173 -14.82 18.48 -3.21
N VAL A 174 -15.59 17.69 -2.44
CA VAL A 174 -17.05 17.79 -2.37
C VAL A 174 -17.51 18.72 -1.25
N HIS A 175 -16.81 18.71 -0.11
CA HIS A 175 -17.21 19.40 1.12
C HIS A 175 -16.14 20.36 1.66
N GLY A 176 -14.96 20.47 1.01
CA GLY A 176 -13.84 21.26 1.53
C GLY A 176 -13.26 20.70 2.84
N LEU A 177 -13.43 19.40 3.11
CA LEU A 177 -12.97 18.74 4.33
C LEU A 177 -11.87 17.74 4.03
N PRO A 178 -10.63 17.91 4.54
CA PRO A 178 -9.49 17.04 4.25
C PRO A 178 -9.55 15.75 5.07
N MET A 179 -10.62 14.95 4.90
CA MET A 179 -10.75 13.67 5.60
C MET A 179 -9.66 12.68 5.16
N ILE A 180 -9.12 11.95 6.13
CA ILE A 180 -8.02 10.98 5.95
C ILE A 180 -8.56 9.59 6.25
N PRO A 181 -9.19 8.90 5.30
CA PRO A 181 -9.67 7.55 5.51
C PRO A 181 -8.54 6.53 5.58
N PHE A 182 -8.64 5.62 6.55
CA PHE A 182 -7.82 4.43 6.71
C PHE A 182 -8.74 3.22 6.70
N TYR A 183 -8.88 2.58 5.53
CA TYR A 183 -9.72 1.41 5.39
C TYR A 183 -8.89 0.13 5.51
N ILE A 184 -9.12 -0.63 6.58
CA ILE A 184 -8.47 -1.93 6.81
C ILE A 184 -9.40 -3.07 6.37
N PHE A 185 -8.84 -4.03 5.65
CA PHE A 185 -9.52 -5.24 5.18
C PHE A 185 -8.54 -6.42 5.19
N TYR A 186 -9.04 -7.64 5.10
CA TYR A 186 -8.18 -8.78 4.81
C TYR A 186 -7.55 -8.61 3.43
N SER A 187 -6.22 -8.61 3.35
CA SER A 187 -5.49 -8.33 2.10
C SER A 187 -5.90 -9.28 0.95
N MET A 188 -6.20 -10.53 1.28
CA MET A 188 -6.72 -11.52 0.33
C MET A 188 -8.04 -11.10 -0.32
N PHE A 189 -8.94 -10.47 0.43
CA PHE A 189 -10.27 -10.13 -0.06
C PHE A 189 -10.36 -8.76 -0.70
N GLY A 190 -9.62 -7.77 -0.20
CA GLY A 190 -9.75 -6.38 -0.57
C GLY A 190 -9.67 -6.16 -2.07
N MET A 191 -8.49 -6.33 -2.64
CA MET A 191 -8.27 -6.06 -4.07
C MET A 191 -9.13 -6.95 -5.00
N GLN A 192 -9.46 -8.17 -4.58
CA GLN A 192 -10.31 -9.06 -5.36
C GLN A 192 -11.78 -8.65 -5.36
N ARG A 193 -12.30 -8.16 -4.21
CA ARG A 193 -13.73 -7.84 -4.04
C ARG A 193 -14.08 -6.42 -4.42
N VAL A 194 -13.16 -5.47 -4.23
CA VAL A 194 -13.40 -4.05 -4.45
C VAL A 194 -12.47 -3.42 -5.48
N GLY A 195 -11.75 -4.21 -6.27
CA GLY A 195 -10.77 -3.72 -7.26
C GLY A 195 -11.38 -2.74 -8.27
N ASP A 196 -12.61 -2.96 -8.71
CA ASP A 196 -13.34 -2.02 -9.57
C ASP A 196 -13.56 -0.66 -8.87
N MET A 197 -13.96 -0.68 -7.60
CA MET A 197 -14.13 0.56 -6.81
C MET A 197 -12.78 1.23 -6.51
N VAL A 198 -11.70 0.46 -6.31
CA VAL A 198 -10.33 0.98 -6.19
C VAL A 198 -9.91 1.70 -7.47
N TRP A 199 -10.24 1.13 -8.62
CA TRP A 199 -10.05 1.78 -9.92
C TRP A 199 -10.87 3.07 -10.03
N GLY A 200 -12.13 3.03 -9.56
CA GLY A 200 -13.00 4.20 -9.44
C GLY A 200 -12.44 5.29 -8.51
N CYS A 201 -11.71 4.92 -7.44
CA CYS A 201 -11.00 5.88 -6.59
C CYS A 201 -9.96 6.69 -7.37
N GLY A 202 -9.23 6.04 -8.28
CA GLY A 202 -8.29 6.73 -9.17
C GLY A 202 -9.00 7.76 -10.06
N ASP A 203 -10.12 7.38 -10.67
CA ASP A 203 -10.93 8.28 -11.52
C ASP A 203 -11.53 9.45 -10.72
N MET A 204 -11.96 9.19 -9.48
CA MET A 204 -12.52 10.21 -8.58
C MET A 204 -11.45 11.06 -7.87
N MET A 205 -10.15 10.77 -8.06
CA MET A 205 -9.04 11.42 -7.34
C MET A 205 -9.20 11.31 -5.81
N CYS A 206 -9.63 10.13 -5.33
CA CYS A 206 -9.76 9.88 -3.89
C CYS A 206 -8.39 9.91 -3.21
N LYS A 207 -8.39 10.32 -1.93
CA LYS A 207 -7.21 10.36 -1.06
C LYS A 207 -7.42 9.44 0.13
N GLY A 208 -6.35 8.86 0.65
CA GLY A 208 -6.41 8.00 1.84
C GLY A 208 -5.52 6.76 1.74
N PHE A 209 -5.71 5.86 2.70
CA PHE A 209 -4.90 4.67 2.88
C PHE A 209 -5.76 3.41 2.92
N LEU A 210 -5.56 2.52 1.97
CA LEU A 210 -6.07 1.16 2.00
C LEU A 210 -5.05 0.29 2.75
N LEU A 211 -5.50 -0.47 3.73
CA LEU A 211 -4.67 -1.28 4.61
C LEU A 211 -5.02 -2.76 4.43
N GLY A 212 -4.15 -3.51 3.79
CA GLY A 212 -4.28 -4.96 3.64
C GLY A 212 -3.79 -5.67 4.90
N GLY A 213 -4.70 -5.94 5.84
CA GLY A 213 -4.40 -6.68 7.05
C GLY A 213 -4.26 -8.19 6.82
N THR A 214 -3.69 -8.91 7.78
CA THR A 214 -3.42 -10.36 7.70
C THR A 214 -2.67 -10.79 6.43
N ALA A 215 -1.73 -9.93 6.00
CA ALA A 215 -1.02 -10.08 4.75
C ALA A 215 -0.02 -11.25 4.76
N GLY A 216 0.36 -11.66 3.56
CA GLY A 216 1.40 -12.66 3.31
C GLY A 216 0.88 -14.10 3.30
N ARG A 217 1.38 -14.88 2.34
CA ARG A 217 0.92 -16.25 2.14
C ARG A 217 1.45 -17.22 3.18
N THR A 218 2.65 -16.98 3.71
CA THR A 218 3.24 -17.82 4.77
C THR A 218 3.10 -17.19 6.14
N THR A 219 2.92 -15.88 6.21
CA THR A 219 2.86 -15.13 7.48
C THR A 219 1.53 -15.29 8.21
N LEU A 220 0.42 -15.36 7.47
CA LEU A 220 -0.86 -15.76 8.03
C LEU A 220 -0.94 -17.27 8.11
N ASN A 221 -0.69 -17.83 9.29
CA ASN A 221 -0.67 -19.26 9.55
C ASN A 221 -2.06 -19.80 9.91
N GLY A 222 -2.31 -21.09 9.60
CA GLY A 222 -3.50 -21.82 10.03
C GLY A 222 -4.76 -21.59 9.20
N GLU A 223 -4.88 -20.52 8.47
CA GLU A 223 -6.12 -20.09 7.78
C GLU A 223 -6.32 -20.76 6.40
N GLY A 224 -5.26 -20.98 5.64
CA GLY A 224 -5.29 -21.63 4.35
C GLY A 224 -5.69 -20.74 3.18
N LEU A 225 -6.15 -21.41 2.11
CA LEU A 225 -6.33 -20.88 0.77
C LEU A 225 -7.15 -19.57 0.71
N GLN A 226 -8.26 -19.49 1.44
CA GLN A 226 -9.17 -18.34 1.34
C GLN A 226 -8.69 -17.07 2.04
N HIS A 227 -7.68 -17.13 2.89
CA HIS A 227 -7.20 -15.96 3.65
C HIS A 227 -5.75 -15.58 3.35
N GLN A 228 -4.95 -16.50 2.81
CA GLN A 228 -3.52 -16.27 2.58
C GLN A 228 -3.27 -15.54 1.26
N ASP A 229 -3.04 -14.25 1.37
CA ASP A 229 -2.74 -13.38 0.24
C ASP A 229 -1.32 -13.57 -0.29
N GLY A 230 -1.19 -13.70 -1.60
CA GLY A 230 0.10 -13.74 -2.29
C GLY A 230 0.11 -12.85 -3.56
N HIS A 231 -0.94 -12.04 -3.80
CA HIS A 231 -1.09 -11.37 -5.10
C HIS A 231 -1.68 -9.96 -5.04
N SER A 232 -2.04 -9.45 -3.86
CA SER A 232 -2.67 -8.13 -3.75
C SER A 232 -1.80 -6.99 -4.29
N HIS A 233 -0.48 -7.02 -4.07
CA HIS A 233 0.44 -6.03 -4.64
C HIS A 233 0.53 -6.09 -6.17
N VAL A 234 0.40 -7.29 -6.77
CA VAL A 234 0.35 -7.45 -8.24
C VAL A 234 -0.91 -6.81 -8.79
N LEU A 235 -2.07 -7.01 -8.12
CA LEU A 235 -3.31 -6.32 -8.49
C LEU A 235 -3.19 -4.80 -8.26
N ALA A 236 -2.62 -4.39 -7.13
CA ALA A 236 -2.39 -2.97 -6.80
C ALA A 236 -1.51 -2.27 -7.85
N SER A 237 -0.52 -2.94 -8.40
CA SER A 237 0.38 -2.37 -9.42
C SER A 237 -0.33 -1.92 -10.70
N THR A 238 -1.52 -2.45 -10.96
CA THR A 238 -2.33 -2.08 -12.13
C THR A 238 -3.02 -0.73 -12.02
N VAL A 239 -3.16 -0.16 -10.79
CA VAL A 239 -3.83 1.12 -10.56
C VAL A 239 -2.81 2.26 -10.57
N PRO A 240 -2.81 3.16 -11.58
CA PRO A 240 -1.70 4.11 -11.80
C PRO A 240 -1.48 5.12 -10.66
N SER A 241 -2.56 5.57 -10.01
CA SER A 241 -2.51 6.58 -8.92
C SER A 241 -2.37 5.97 -7.53
N MET A 242 -2.37 4.64 -7.39
CA MET A 242 -2.21 3.97 -6.10
C MET A 242 -0.75 3.59 -5.85
N LEU A 243 -0.15 4.14 -4.80
CA LEU A 243 1.19 3.77 -4.35
C LEU A 243 1.10 2.57 -3.41
N SER A 244 1.90 1.53 -3.70
CA SER A 244 1.78 0.23 -3.03
C SER A 244 3.06 -0.11 -2.27
N TYR A 245 2.96 -0.29 -0.93
CA TYR A 245 4.11 -0.56 -0.06
C TYR A 245 3.89 -1.80 0.82
N ASP A 246 4.96 -2.54 1.04
CA ASP A 246 5.04 -3.73 1.89
C ASP A 246 6.08 -3.53 3.02
N PRO A 247 5.77 -2.69 4.01
CA PRO A 247 6.70 -2.31 5.07
C PRO A 247 6.94 -3.45 6.07
N ALA A 248 8.19 -3.62 6.49
CA ALA A 248 8.61 -4.58 7.51
C ALA A 248 8.54 -4.01 8.94
N PHE A 249 8.78 -2.70 9.12
CA PHE A 249 9.01 -2.11 10.43
C PHE A 249 8.16 -0.88 10.72
N GLY A 250 8.06 -0.54 12.02
CA GLY A 250 7.25 0.56 12.49
C GLY A 250 7.70 1.93 11.99
N TYR A 251 9.01 2.18 11.89
CA TYR A 251 9.51 3.44 11.34
C TYR A 251 9.22 3.58 9.84
N GLU A 252 9.23 2.49 9.08
CA GLU A 252 8.84 2.52 7.66
C GLU A 252 7.37 2.94 7.51
N LEU A 253 6.47 2.34 8.31
CA LEU A 253 5.06 2.72 8.34
C LEU A 253 4.87 4.20 8.69
N ALA A 254 5.56 4.69 9.72
CA ALA A 254 5.46 6.09 10.15
C ALA A 254 5.94 7.06 9.06
N ILE A 255 7.04 6.74 8.38
CA ILE A 255 7.58 7.53 7.27
C ILE A 255 6.59 7.55 6.09
N ILE A 256 6.09 6.38 5.66
CA ILE A 256 5.18 6.26 4.51
C ILE A 256 3.85 6.97 4.78
N VAL A 257 3.25 6.76 5.96
CA VAL A 257 1.97 7.40 6.31
C VAL A 257 2.11 8.91 6.41
N ARG A 258 3.17 9.39 7.09
CA ARG A 258 3.44 10.84 7.21
C ARG A 258 3.65 11.48 5.84
N GLU A 259 4.45 10.87 4.98
CA GLU A 259 4.72 11.40 3.65
C GLU A 259 3.48 11.31 2.75
N GLY A 260 2.70 10.23 2.86
CA GLY A 260 1.43 10.10 2.16
C GLY A 260 0.44 11.21 2.51
N MET A 261 0.31 11.55 3.80
CA MET A 261 -0.50 12.71 4.21
C MET A 261 0.02 14.01 3.60
N ARG A 262 1.35 14.23 3.60
CA ARG A 262 1.96 15.43 3.03
C ARG A 262 1.67 15.54 1.51
N ARG A 263 1.89 14.48 0.75
CA ARG A 263 1.67 14.47 -0.70
C ARG A 263 0.20 14.68 -1.05
N MET A 264 -0.71 13.95 -0.37
CA MET A 264 -2.14 14.02 -0.66
C MET A 264 -2.79 15.34 -0.21
N TYR A 265 -2.45 15.86 0.97
CA TYR A 265 -3.22 16.94 1.61
C TYR A 265 -2.47 18.27 1.72
N VAL A 266 -1.18 18.32 1.41
CA VAL A 266 -0.38 19.57 1.31
C VAL A 266 -0.02 19.84 -0.14
N GLU A 267 0.61 18.87 -0.83
CA GLU A 267 0.99 19.00 -2.25
C GLU A 267 -0.19 18.78 -3.19
N GLN A 268 -1.32 18.29 -2.69
CA GLN A 268 -2.55 18.03 -3.45
C GLN A 268 -2.35 17.06 -4.62
N GLU A 269 -1.43 16.09 -4.50
CA GLU A 269 -1.23 15.06 -5.51
C GLU A 269 -2.43 14.12 -5.62
N ASP A 270 -2.77 13.71 -6.86
CA ASP A 270 -3.84 12.77 -7.16
C ASP A 270 -3.35 11.33 -6.98
N ILE A 271 -3.12 10.96 -5.73
CA ILE A 271 -2.64 9.64 -5.32
C ILE A 271 -3.37 9.16 -4.07
N PHE A 272 -3.36 7.85 -3.85
CA PHE A 272 -3.75 7.19 -2.61
C PHE A 272 -2.85 5.98 -2.38
N TYR A 273 -2.93 5.37 -1.20
CA TYR A 273 -1.95 4.38 -0.76
C TYR A 273 -2.59 3.02 -0.53
N TYR A 274 -1.83 1.95 -0.81
CA TYR A 274 -2.08 0.59 -0.36
C TYR A 274 -0.89 0.10 0.46
N LEU A 275 -1.10 -0.28 1.73
CA LEU A 275 -0.08 -0.77 2.64
C LEU A 275 -0.47 -2.15 3.16
N THR A 276 0.43 -3.11 3.12
CA THR A 276 0.22 -4.42 3.73
C THR A 276 0.68 -4.47 5.17
N LEU A 277 -0.09 -5.17 6.02
CA LEU A 277 0.11 -5.27 7.45
C LEU A 277 0.08 -6.74 7.88
N TYR A 278 1.09 -7.13 8.63
CA TYR A 278 1.27 -8.49 9.12
C TYR A 278 0.85 -8.65 10.57
N ASN A 279 0.40 -9.85 10.94
CA ASN A 279 0.07 -10.22 12.30
C ASN A 279 1.14 -11.08 13.00
N GLU A 280 2.29 -11.30 12.37
CA GLU A 280 3.45 -11.92 12.99
C GLU A 280 4.18 -10.91 13.89
N ASN A 281 4.49 -11.33 15.12
CA ASN A 281 5.24 -10.50 16.04
C ASN A 281 6.74 -10.73 15.88
N TYR A 282 7.50 -9.66 15.79
CA TYR A 282 8.97 -9.64 15.82
C TYR A 282 9.48 -8.31 16.38
N LEU A 283 10.78 -8.24 16.66
CA LEU A 283 11.40 -7.04 17.19
C LEU A 283 11.43 -5.94 16.13
N MET A 284 10.92 -4.77 16.46
CA MET A 284 11.07 -3.57 15.64
C MET A 284 12.39 -2.90 15.99
N PRO A 285 13.31 -2.73 15.04
CA PRO A 285 14.60 -2.08 15.31
C PRO A 285 14.44 -0.57 15.53
N ASP A 286 15.38 0.00 16.26
CA ASP A 286 15.57 1.46 16.34
C ASP A 286 16.12 1.96 14.99
N MET A 287 15.51 3.01 14.44
CA MET A 287 15.90 3.59 13.15
C MET A 287 17.36 4.10 13.18
N ALA A 288 17.81 4.67 14.30
CA ALA A 288 19.19 5.15 14.43
C ALA A 288 20.19 3.99 14.33
N ARG A 289 19.87 2.84 14.90
CA ARG A 289 20.69 1.62 14.76
C ARG A 289 20.72 1.12 13.31
N VAL A 290 19.60 1.17 12.61
CA VAL A 290 19.54 0.78 11.20
C VAL A 290 20.36 1.71 10.31
N ILE A 291 20.34 3.02 10.58
CA ILE A 291 21.20 4.01 9.92
C ILE A 291 22.68 3.65 10.09
N GLU A 292 23.10 3.29 11.31
CA GLU A 292 24.47 2.87 11.60
C GLU A 292 24.81 1.53 10.87
N GLN A 293 23.95 0.53 10.96
CA GLN A 293 24.18 -0.79 10.35
C GLN A 293 24.15 -0.74 8.82
N GLY A 294 23.26 0.05 8.25
CA GLY A 294 23.18 0.25 6.80
C GLY A 294 24.27 1.17 6.22
N GLY A 295 25.02 1.86 7.08
CA GLY A 295 26.06 2.81 6.66
C GLY A 295 25.48 3.99 5.85
N ILE A 296 24.24 4.40 6.13
CA ILE A 296 23.52 5.44 5.39
C ILE A 296 23.15 6.61 6.29
N SER A 297 22.86 7.77 5.72
CA SER A 297 22.32 8.90 6.51
C SER A 297 20.82 8.74 6.77
N GLN A 298 20.29 9.49 7.75
CA GLN A 298 18.84 9.53 8.03
C GLN A 298 18.04 9.93 6.78
N ASP A 299 18.48 10.94 6.05
CA ASP A 299 17.79 11.38 4.84
C ASP A 299 17.78 10.29 3.76
N ARG A 300 18.90 9.55 3.62
CA ARG A 300 18.98 8.41 2.68
C ARG A 300 18.08 7.27 3.11
N LEU A 301 17.94 6.97 4.40
CA LEU A 301 17.00 5.97 4.90
C LEU A 301 15.57 6.41 4.60
N VAL A 302 15.18 7.63 5.00
CA VAL A 302 13.83 8.16 4.78
C VAL A 302 13.48 8.15 3.29
N GLN A 303 14.39 8.67 2.45
CA GLN A 303 14.17 8.67 1.01
C GLN A 303 14.11 7.26 0.44
N GLY A 304 14.96 6.33 0.89
CA GLY A 304 14.97 4.94 0.43
C GLY A 304 13.68 4.20 0.80
N VAL A 305 13.13 4.44 2.01
CA VAL A 305 11.81 3.89 2.39
C VAL A 305 10.73 4.33 1.41
N LEU A 306 10.75 5.61 0.99
CA LEU A 306 9.78 6.18 0.07
C LEU A 306 10.02 5.78 -1.39
N ASP A 307 11.28 5.59 -1.76
CA ASP A 307 11.69 5.16 -3.11
C ASP A 307 11.40 3.69 -3.39
N GLY A 308 11.21 2.88 -2.35
CA GLY A 308 10.89 1.47 -2.45
C GLY A 308 11.99 0.52 -1.97
N GLY A 309 13.16 1.02 -1.51
CA GLY A 309 14.19 0.18 -0.93
C GLY A 309 15.39 0.96 -0.39
N TYR A 310 16.06 0.39 0.61
CA TYR A 310 17.27 0.95 1.24
C TYR A 310 18.12 -0.17 1.85
N CYS A 311 19.43 0.09 2.01
CA CYS A 311 20.34 -0.84 2.69
C CYS A 311 20.00 -0.87 4.19
N PHE A 312 19.48 -2.00 4.65
CA PHE A 312 19.12 -2.24 6.05
C PHE A 312 20.32 -2.62 6.91
N ASP A 313 21.19 -3.45 6.35
CA ASP A 313 22.37 -3.97 7.06
C ASP A 313 23.49 -4.28 6.06
N ALA A 314 24.45 -3.37 5.95
CA ALA A 314 25.55 -3.45 5.01
C ALA A 314 26.58 -4.53 5.40
N ALA A 315 27.25 -5.07 4.41
CA ALA A 315 28.44 -5.91 4.62
C ALA A 315 29.62 -5.06 5.16
N SER A 316 30.52 -5.71 5.88
CA SER A 316 31.76 -5.07 6.37
C SER A 316 32.82 -4.83 5.27
N SER A 317 32.63 -5.41 4.10
CA SER A 317 33.45 -5.30 2.89
C SER A 317 32.55 -5.25 1.66
N ASN A 318 33.12 -5.30 0.45
CA ASN A 318 32.30 -5.51 -0.75
C ASN A 318 31.48 -6.79 -0.59
N ALA A 319 30.17 -6.68 -0.81
CA ALA A 319 29.27 -7.81 -0.63
C ALA A 319 29.44 -8.86 -1.73
N ASP A 320 29.51 -10.12 -1.32
CA ASP A 320 29.46 -11.29 -2.23
C ASP A 320 28.01 -11.65 -2.57
N ILE A 321 27.09 -11.30 -1.65
CA ILE A 321 25.68 -11.64 -1.71
C ILE A 321 24.83 -10.45 -1.26
N HIS A 322 23.81 -10.11 -2.04
CA HIS A 322 22.81 -9.09 -1.74
C HIS A 322 21.45 -9.77 -1.52
N LEU A 323 20.92 -9.67 -0.29
CA LEU A 323 19.60 -10.20 0.06
C LEU A 323 18.57 -9.06 0.06
N LEU A 324 17.59 -9.16 -0.81
CA LEU A 324 16.51 -8.20 -0.97
C LEU A 324 15.24 -8.80 -0.39
N ALA A 325 14.64 -8.19 0.64
CA ALA A 325 13.47 -8.75 1.29
C ALA A 325 12.40 -7.70 1.57
N SER A 326 11.13 -8.05 1.38
CA SER A 326 9.99 -7.20 1.72
C SER A 326 9.20 -7.74 2.91
N GLY A 327 8.54 -6.85 3.65
CA GLY A 327 7.65 -7.20 4.74
C GLY A 327 8.27 -8.18 5.75
N SER A 328 7.51 -9.19 6.14
CA SER A 328 7.92 -10.20 7.13
C SER A 328 9.11 -11.06 6.66
N MET A 329 9.35 -11.19 5.35
CA MET A 329 10.45 -11.98 4.82
C MET A 329 11.83 -11.38 5.15
N LEU A 330 11.89 -10.12 5.56
CA LEU A 330 13.12 -9.52 6.04
C LEU A 330 13.69 -10.28 7.26
N GLN A 331 12.84 -10.90 8.09
CA GLN A 331 13.28 -11.77 9.20
C GLN A 331 14.01 -13.02 8.69
N GLN A 332 13.57 -13.60 7.56
CA GLN A 332 14.23 -14.75 6.95
C GLN A 332 15.59 -14.36 6.32
N ALA A 333 15.67 -13.17 5.71
CA ALA A 333 16.92 -12.64 5.18
C ALA A 333 17.96 -12.37 6.30
N ILE A 334 17.54 -11.88 7.47
CA ILE A 334 18.41 -11.66 8.63
C ILE A 334 18.99 -13.01 9.12
N LEU A 335 18.17 -14.05 9.20
CA LEU A 335 18.63 -15.39 9.57
C LEU A 335 19.59 -15.94 8.50
N ALA A 336 19.24 -15.85 7.22
CA ALA A 336 20.09 -16.30 6.12
C ALA A 336 21.44 -15.57 6.07
N LYS A 337 21.50 -14.26 6.33
CA LYS A 337 22.76 -13.50 6.46
C LYS A 337 23.65 -14.12 7.52
N SER A 338 23.10 -14.44 8.68
CA SER A 338 23.87 -15.03 9.79
C SER A 338 24.50 -16.38 9.39
N GLU A 339 23.75 -17.23 8.67
CA GLU A 339 24.26 -18.51 8.17
C GLU A 339 25.33 -18.30 7.07
N LEU A 340 25.11 -17.41 6.12
CA LEU A 340 26.05 -17.11 5.05
C LEU A 340 27.37 -16.50 5.58
N GLN A 341 27.28 -15.66 6.62
CA GLN A 341 28.48 -15.12 7.29
C GLN A 341 29.30 -16.20 7.99
N LEU A 342 28.66 -17.20 8.60
CA LEU A 342 29.38 -18.36 9.16
C LEU A 342 30.11 -19.19 8.08
N LEU A 343 29.62 -19.17 6.83
CA LEU A 343 30.25 -19.75 5.68
C LEU A 343 31.35 -18.87 5.05
N GLY A 344 31.55 -17.66 5.60
CA GLY A 344 32.62 -16.74 5.22
C GLY A 344 32.28 -15.77 4.09
N TYR A 345 30.97 -15.54 3.80
CA TYR A 345 30.52 -14.57 2.80
C TYR A 345 30.22 -13.19 3.40
N ALA A 346 30.54 -12.15 2.66
CA ALA A 346 30.09 -10.79 2.94
C ALA A 346 28.68 -10.59 2.38
N VAL A 347 27.72 -10.19 3.22
CA VAL A 347 26.30 -10.15 2.86
C VAL A 347 25.68 -8.81 3.21
N ASP A 348 25.03 -8.17 2.24
CA ASP A 348 24.12 -7.03 2.45
C ASP A 348 22.68 -7.51 2.63
N ILE A 349 21.93 -6.79 3.45
CA ILE A 349 20.46 -6.90 3.47
C ILE A 349 19.86 -5.58 3.03
N TRP A 350 18.89 -5.65 2.13
CA TRP A 350 18.08 -4.54 1.67
C TRP A 350 16.63 -4.72 2.08
N SER A 351 16.04 -3.73 2.74
CA SER A 351 14.59 -3.68 2.95
C SER A 351 13.94 -3.11 1.71
N MET A 352 13.14 -3.94 1.04
CA MET A 352 12.42 -3.56 -0.18
C MET A 352 10.99 -3.17 0.20
N THR A 353 10.78 -1.92 0.49
CA THR A 353 9.46 -1.42 0.92
C THR A 353 8.44 -1.36 -0.21
N SER A 354 8.90 -1.31 -1.48
CA SER A 354 8.02 -1.38 -2.65
C SER A 354 8.73 -1.79 -3.94
N PHE A 355 8.54 -3.02 -4.37
CA PHE A 355 8.94 -3.45 -5.72
C PHE A 355 8.16 -2.71 -6.82
N VAL A 356 6.90 -2.34 -6.55
CA VAL A 356 6.02 -1.66 -7.50
C VAL A 356 6.54 -0.25 -7.83
N GLU A 357 6.87 0.54 -6.81
CA GLU A 357 7.34 1.92 -7.03
C GLU A 357 8.73 1.94 -7.68
N LEU A 358 9.61 0.99 -7.35
CA LEU A 358 10.90 0.83 -8.02
C LEU A 358 10.74 0.47 -9.51
N GLN A 359 9.80 -0.42 -9.84
CA GLN A 359 9.48 -0.74 -11.23
C GLN A 359 8.94 0.47 -11.99
N ARG A 360 8.02 1.24 -11.36
CA ARG A 360 7.46 2.46 -11.95
C ARG A 360 8.52 3.51 -12.23
N ASP A 361 9.44 3.75 -11.29
CA ASP A 361 10.58 4.64 -11.48
C ASP A 361 11.43 4.21 -12.68
N ALA A 362 11.80 2.93 -12.74
CA ALA A 362 12.64 2.41 -13.81
C ALA A 362 11.97 2.50 -15.19
N LEU A 363 10.66 2.22 -15.27
CA LEU A 363 9.86 2.38 -16.50
C LEU A 363 9.77 3.85 -16.92
N ALA A 364 9.54 4.76 -15.97
CA ALA A 364 9.46 6.20 -16.24
C ALA A 364 10.81 6.76 -16.74
N VAL A 365 11.92 6.37 -16.10
CA VAL A 365 13.28 6.73 -16.53
C VAL A 365 13.59 6.19 -17.92
N ALA A 366 13.26 4.93 -18.19
CA ALA A 366 13.45 4.34 -19.53
C ALA A 366 12.62 5.05 -20.60
N ALA A 367 11.38 5.44 -20.28
CA ALA A 367 10.53 6.22 -21.19
C ALA A 367 11.11 7.61 -21.47
N ALA A 368 11.57 8.32 -20.42
CA ALA A 368 12.19 9.65 -20.56
C ALA A 368 13.46 9.61 -21.41
N ASN A 369 14.31 8.60 -21.23
CA ASN A 369 15.52 8.41 -22.05
C ASN A 369 15.19 8.11 -23.51
N ARG A 370 14.11 7.38 -23.81
CA ARG A 370 13.65 7.14 -25.18
C ARG A 370 13.06 8.39 -25.83
N GLN A 371 12.34 9.21 -25.09
CA GLN A 371 11.71 10.44 -25.60
C GLN A 371 12.74 11.53 -25.89
N ASN A 372 13.84 11.59 -25.15
CA ASN A 372 14.88 12.61 -25.29
C ASN A 372 16.27 11.96 -25.38
N PRO A 373 16.60 11.28 -26.49
CA PRO A 373 17.84 10.50 -26.63
C PRO A 373 19.11 11.36 -26.63
N GLU A 374 18.99 12.67 -26.92
CA GLU A 374 20.11 13.62 -26.92
C GLU A 374 20.37 14.24 -25.54
N ALA A 375 19.45 14.07 -24.58
CA ALA A 375 19.62 14.55 -23.21
C ALA A 375 20.58 13.63 -22.43
N PRO A 376 21.21 14.11 -21.34
CA PRO A 376 21.97 13.25 -20.44
C PRO A 376 21.12 12.07 -19.96
N VAL A 377 21.68 10.86 -20.06
CA VAL A 377 21.00 9.63 -19.65
C VAL A 377 20.62 9.70 -18.17
N ARG A 378 19.34 9.55 -17.89
CA ARG A 378 18.83 9.44 -16.51
C ARG A 378 19.05 8.02 -15.99
N THR A 379 19.36 7.90 -14.71
CA THR A 379 19.60 6.63 -14.02
C THR A 379 18.43 6.35 -13.07
N SER A 380 17.85 5.15 -13.17
CA SER A 380 16.78 4.72 -12.26
C SER A 380 17.30 4.49 -10.84
N LYS A 381 16.39 4.48 -9.86
CA LYS A 381 16.72 4.15 -8.46
C LYS A 381 17.35 2.76 -8.34
N LEU A 382 16.82 1.77 -9.08
CA LEU A 382 17.39 0.42 -9.13
C LEU A 382 18.84 0.41 -9.63
N SER A 383 19.13 1.14 -10.71
CA SER A 383 20.50 1.25 -11.22
C SER A 383 21.43 1.99 -10.26
N GLN A 384 20.92 2.95 -9.49
CA GLN A 384 21.69 3.63 -8.44
C GLN A 384 21.99 2.71 -7.24
N MET A 385 21.09 1.79 -6.92
CA MET A 385 21.24 0.86 -5.81
C MET A 385 22.09 -0.36 -6.18
N PHE A 386 21.91 -0.91 -7.37
CA PHE A 386 22.45 -2.21 -7.75
C PHE A 386 23.24 -2.22 -9.07
N GLY A 387 23.43 -1.08 -9.74
CA GLY A 387 24.11 -1.04 -11.04
C GLY A 387 25.54 -1.56 -11.02
N ASP A 388 26.24 -1.40 -9.91
CA ASP A 388 27.60 -1.89 -9.70
C ASP A 388 27.66 -3.16 -8.81
N ALA A 389 26.49 -3.73 -8.44
CA ALA A 389 26.44 -4.92 -7.60
C ALA A 389 27.00 -6.15 -8.33
N THR A 390 27.86 -6.89 -7.64
CA THR A 390 28.47 -8.14 -8.12
C THR A 390 28.10 -9.27 -7.18
N GLY A 391 28.23 -10.52 -7.64
CA GLY A 391 27.88 -11.68 -6.83
C GLY A 391 26.40 -12.06 -6.94
N ALA A 392 25.89 -12.75 -5.93
CA ALA A 392 24.52 -13.23 -5.95
C ALA A 392 23.54 -12.16 -5.47
N VAL A 393 22.44 -11.94 -6.21
CA VAL A 393 21.36 -11.04 -5.82
C VAL A 393 20.07 -11.84 -5.68
N ILE A 394 19.63 -12.07 -4.43
CA ILE A 394 18.48 -12.91 -4.11
C ILE A 394 17.36 -12.05 -3.49
N ALA A 395 16.24 -11.96 -4.17
CA ALA A 395 15.03 -11.34 -3.64
C ALA A 395 14.11 -12.39 -3.02
N VAL A 396 13.50 -12.06 -1.88
CA VAL A 396 12.51 -12.90 -1.22
C VAL A 396 11.29 -12.09 -0.82
N THR A 397 10.11 -12.62 -1.11
CA THR A 397 8.83 -11.98 -0.82
C THR A 397 7.78 -13.01 -0.38
N ASP A 398 6.85 -12.61 0.47
CA ASP A 398 5.71 -13.46 0.90
C ASP A 398 4.53 -13.43 -0.09
N TYR A 399 4.77 -12.88 -1.27
CA TYR A 399 3.87 -12.83 -2.41
C TYR A 399 4.41 -13.67 -3.57
N MET A 400 3.63 -13.81 -4.63
CA MET A 400 4.07 -14.53 -5.82
C MET A 400 5.34 -13.89 -6.40
N ALA A 401 6.23 -14.72 -6.94
CA ALA A 401 7.53 -14.30 -7.44
C ALA A 401 7.44 -13.17 -8.49
N SER A 402 6.35 -13.12 -9.27
CA SER A 402 6.13 -12.09 -10.29
C SER A 402 6.18 -10.66 -9.74
N LEU A 403 5.89 -10.44 -8.45
CA LEU A 403 6.01 -9.12 -7.82
C LEU A 403 7.45 -8.60 -7.87
N ALA A 404 8.40 -9.38 -7.35
CA ALA A 404 9.81 -9.00 -7.35
C ALA A 404 10.47 -9.22 -8.72
N GLN A 405 10.00 -10.16 -9.54
CA GLN A 405 10.43 -10.31 -10.93
C GLN A 405 10.14 -9.09 -11.79
N GLY A 406 9.18 -8.26 -11.40
CA GLY A 406 8.84 -7.02 -12.09
C GLY A 406 10.02 -6.05 -12.26
N ILE A 407 11.06 -6.14 -11.43
CA ILE A 407 12.27 -5.30 -11.52
C ILE A 407 13.44 -5.97 -12.26
N ALA A 408 13.33 -7.23 -12.64
CA ALA A 408 14.44 -8.04 -13.16
C ALA A 408 15.18 -7.43 -14.35
N ALA A 409 14.49 -6.67 -15.21
CA ALA A 409 15.10 -6.05 -16.39
C ALA A 409 16.17 -4.98 -16.05
N TRP A 410 16.22 -4.51 -14.82
CA TRP A 410 17.15 -3.47 -14.34
C TRP A 410 18.09 -3.96 -13.26
N MET A 411 18.03 -5.26 -12.94
CA MET A 411 18.89 -5.89 -11.95
C MET A 411 20.13 -6.50 -12.61
N PRO A 412 21.24 -6.71 -11.84
CA PRO A 412 22.42 -7.38 -12.34
C PRO A 412 22.14 -8.80 -12.85
N GLU A 413 23.06 -9.32 -13.65
CA GLU A 413 23.05 -10.73 -14.05
C GLU A 413 23.07 -11.63 -12.79
N GLY A 414 22.26 -12.69 -12.80
CA GLY A 414 22.13 -13.57 -11.64
C GLY A 414 21.08 -13.17 -10.62
N TYR A 415 20.26 -12.13 -10.89
CA TYR A 415 19.11 -11.81 -10.05
C TYR A 415 18.13 -12.99 -10.00
N GLU A 416 17.82 -13.46 -8.79
CA GLU A 416 16.94 -14.60 -8.53
C GLU A 416 15.86 -14.22 -7.51
N VAL A 417 14.64 -14.71 -7.71
CA VAL A 417 13.49 -14.37 -6.86
C VAL A 417 12.90 -15.61 -6.24
N LEU A 418 12.73 -15.60 -4.93
CA LEU A 418 11.98 -16.56 -4.14
C LEU A 418 10.62 -15.93 -3.78
N GLY A 419 9.53 -16.60 -4.12
CA GLY A 419 8.18 -16.11 -3.88
C GLY A 419 7.22 -17.25 -3.59
N THR A 420 6.02 -16.93 -3.17
CA THR A 420 4.99 -17.88 -2.73
C THR A 420 3.97 -18.16 -3.84
N ASP A 421 4.41 -18.79 -4.92
CA ASP A 421 3.52 -19.13 -6.04
C ASP A 421 2.56 -20.28 -5.68
N GLY A 422 1.36 -20.27 -6.29
CA GLY A 422 0.31 -21.25 -6.05
C GLY A 422 -0.74 -20.78 -5.04
N PHE A 423 -1.45 -21.72 -4.44
CA PHE A 423 -2.50 -21.45 -3.44
C PHE A 423 -1.93 -21.45 -2.02
N GLY A 424 -2.59 -20.74 -1.11
CA GLY A 424 -2.33 -20.81 0.32
C GLY A 424 -2.66 -22.20 0.91
N LEU A 425 -1.99 -22.55 2.00
CA LEU A 425 -2.14 -23.84 2.68
C LEU A 425 -2.32 -23.60 4.19
N SER A 426 -3.11 -24.46 4.85
CA SER A 426 -3.37 -24.38 6.27
C SER A 426 -2.27 -25.12 7.05
N GLU A 427 -1.24 -24.39 7.50
CA GLU A 427 -0.10 -24.94 8.25
C GLU A 427 0.57 -23.85 9.11
N SER A 428 1.58 -24.24 9.88
CA SER A 428 2.45 -23.34 10.64
C SER A 428 3.37 -22.50 9.72
N ARG A 429 3.79 -21.31 10.17
CA ARG A 429 4.70 -20.45 9.40
C ARG A 429 5.99 -21.16 8.95
N PRO A 430 6.70 -21.91 9.84
CA PRO A 430 7.92 -22.61 9.41
C PRO A 430 7.64 -23.64 8.30
N ALA A 431 6.56 -24.41 8.41
CA ALA A 431 6.20 -25.41 7.40
C ALA A 431 5.77 -24.75 6.07
N LEU A 432 5.02 -23.65 6.12
CA LEU A 432 4.64 -22.87 4.94
C LEU A 432 5.88 -22.28 4.24
N ARG A 433 6.78 -21.65 4.99
CA ARG A 433 8.02 -21.07 4.45
C ARG A 433 8.93 -22.10 3.82
N ALA A 434 9.05 -23.28 4.45
CA ALA A 434 9.80 -24.41 3.88
C ALA A 434 9.13 -24.96 2.61
N HIS A 435 7.77 -25.06 2.60
CA HIS A 435 7.02 -25.54 1.43
C HIS A 435 7.17 -24.62 0.23
N PHE A 436 7.09 -23.31 0.42
CA PHE A 436 7.24 -22.30 -0.64
C PHE A 436 8.70 -21.94 -0.92
N GLU A 437 9.66 -22.55 -0.21
CA GLU A 437 11.10 -22.26 -0.36
C GLU A 437 11.48 -20.78 -0.18
N VAL A 438 10.86 -20.12 0.83
CA VAL A 438 11.13 -18.72 1.20
C VAL A 438 11.71 -18.58 2.63
N ASP A 439 12.09 -19.68 3.26
CA ASP A 439 12.79 -19.70 4.55
C ASP A 439 14.28 -19.36 4.40
N ALA A 440 14.95 -19.13 5.53
CA ALA A 440 16.39 -18.82 5.57
C ALA A 440 17.23 -19.88 4.84
N ALA A 441 16.91 -21.16 5.02
CA ALA A 441 17.64 -22.26 4.37
C ALA A 441 17.49 -22.24 2.85
N ALA A 442 16.30 -21.89 2.32
CA ALA A 442 16.07 -21.73 0.90
C ALA A 442 16.86 -20.53 0.34
N ILE A 443 16.86 -19.40 1.05
CA ILE A 443 17.66 -18.22 0.69
C ILE A 443 19.14 -18.56 0.60
N VAL A 444 19.68 -19.26 1.59
CA VAL A 444 21.08 -19.72 1.59
C VAL A 444 21.35 -20.65 0.40
N ARG A 445 20.48 -21.64 0.14
CA ARG A 445 20.61 -22.53 -1.02
C ARG A 445 20.61 -21.77 -2.36
N ALA A 446 19.69 -20.82 -2.50
CA ALA A 446 19.60 -19.99 -3.72
C ALA A 446 20.88 -19.16 -3.92
N ALA A 447 21.37 -18.49 -2.87
CA ALA A 447 22.59 -17.70 -2.92
C ALA A 447 23.81 -18.55 -3.33
N LEU A 448 24.04 -19.71 -2.69
CA LEU A 448 25.14 -20.61 -3.02
C LEU A 448 25.02 -21.17 -4.44
N ALA A 449 23.83 -21.58 -4.87
CA ALA A 449 23.58 -22.05 -6.22
C ALA A 449 23.84 -20.97 -7.27
N ASN A 450 23.50 -19.74 -6.93
CA ASN A 450 23.71 -18.57 -7.78
C ASN A 450 25.19 -18.25 -7.94
N LEU A 451 25.97 -18.20 -6.84
CA LEU A 451 27.42 -18.04 -6.86
C LEU A 451 28.13 -19.15 -7.68
N TYR A 452 27.65 -20.38 -7.58
CA TYR A 452 28.16 -21.50 -8.37
C TYR A 452 27.89 -21.34 -9.87
N ARG A 453 26.66 -20.96 -10.25
CA ARG A 453 26.31 -20.70 -11.67
C ARG A 453 27.11 -19.55 -12.27
N GLN A 454 27.47 -18.55 -11.48
CA GLN A 454 28.39 -17.47 -11.90
C GLN A 454 29.86 -17.85 -11.92
N GLY A 455 30.23 -19.05 -11.48
CA GLY A 455 31.62 -19.51 -11.41
C GLY A 455 32.45 -18.86 -10.30
N ILE A 456 31.79 -18.19 -9.34
CA ILE A 456 32.43 -17.53 -8.18
C ILE A 456 32.90 -18.60 -7.16
N ILE A 457 32.14 -19.67 -7.01
CA ILE A 457 32.52 -20.83 -6.22
C ILE A 457 32.53 -22.10 -7.09
N ASP A 458 33.39 -23.06 -6.74
CA ASP A 458 33.47 -24.36 -7.42
C ASP A 458 32.50 -25.38 -6.80
N GLN A 459 32.46 -26.58 -7.40
CA GLN A 459 31.61 -27.68 -6.97
C GLN A 459 31.99 -28.21 -5.60
N GLU A 460 33.28 -28.23 -5.26
CA GLU A 460 33.75 -28.69 -3.96
C GLU A 460 33.27 -27.81 -2.84
N LYS A 461 33.40 -26.49 -3.02
CA LYS A 461 32.92 -25.49 -2.07
C LYS A 461 31.38 -25.51 -1.94
N LEU A 462 30.66 -25.65 -3.06
CA LEU A 462 29.21 -25.81 -3.05
C LEU A 462 28.75 -27.03 -2.22
N HIS A 463 29.43 -28.19 -2.41
CA HIS A 463 29.10 -29.41 -1.67
C HIS A 463 29.49 -29.32 -0.18
N ALA A 464 30.60 -28.66 0.16
CA ALA A 464 30.98 -28.42 1.54
C ALA A 464 29.95 -27.60 2.31
N HIS A 465 29.32 -26.62 1.66
CA HIS A 465 28.33 -25.71 2.26
C HIS A 465 26.89 -26.26 2.25
N ARG A 466 26.59 -27.36 1.55
CA ARG A 466 25.29 -28.06 1.56
C ARG A 466 25.14 -29.11 2.66
N ARG A 467 26.17 -29.35 3.44
CA ARG A 467 26.15 -30.30 4.57
C ARG A 467 25.79 -29.57 5.87
#